data_7321cc5f70e6788ee53b46f760e880c7
#
_entry.id   7321cc5f70e6788ee53b46f760e880c7
#
_cell.length_a   1.000
_cell.length_b   1.000
_cell.length_c   1.000
_cell.angle_alpha   90.00
_cell.angle_beta   90.00
_cell.angle_gamma   90.00
#
_symmetry.space_group_name_H-M   'P 1'
#
loop_
_entity.id
_entity.type
_entity.pdbx_description
1 polymer ?
#
loop_
_entity_poly.entity_id
_entity_poly.type
_entity_poly.pdbx_seq_one_letter_code
_entity_poly.pdbx_strand_id
1 'polypeptide(L)'
;MAEYLKELYSWIAFVPNMTLKNLLEIVIIAFVVYEVLVWIKNTRAWALLKGILFICAFALAAAVLELDTILWLMGKASYIAITALLIIFQPELRRALEQLGSKNVLTGLFANDDGKVKETFSEKTINELTRACFEMGKVKTGALMVIEMETSLSDVERTGIEVDGIITSQLLINIFEHNTPLHDGAVVIRGNRVTAATCYLPLSDNMDISKDLGTRHRAAVGISEVTDSLTLVVSEETGRVSVASGGRLIRVSDAEQLKEILSRAVKREETTAARFKIWKGRRKNERKAD
;
A
#
# COMPACT_ATOMS: atom_id res chain seq x y z
N MET A 1 5.42 5.74 -48.69
CA MET A 1 6.33 4.84 -47.91
C MET A 1 7.76 5.40 -47.81
N ALA A 2 8.41 5.79 -48.91
CA ALA A 2 9.77 6.37 -48.83
C ALA A 2 9.86 7.68 -48.01
N GLU A 3 8.80 8.51 -47.98
CA GLU A 3 8.74 9.74 -47.19
C GLU A 3 8.58 9.43 -45.70
N TYR A 4 7.69 8.50 -45.30
CA TYR A 4 7.54 8.07 -43.91
C TYR A 4 8.81 7.43 -43.39
N LEU A 5 9.53 6.64 -44.18
CA LEU A 5 10.82 6.08 -43.77
C LEU A 5 11.88 7.17 -43.68
N LYS A 6 11.86 8.21 -44.51
CA LYS A 6 12.73 9.37 -44.40
C LYS A 6 12.45 10.20 -43.17
N GLU A 7 11.19 10.44 -42.82
CA GLU A 7 10.82 11.11 -41.56
C GLU A 7 11.21 10.29 -40.35
N LEU A 8 10.94 8.99 -40.36
CA LEU A 8 11.36 8.08 -39.26
C LEU A 8 12.89 8.05 -39.13
N TYR A 9 13.59 8.03 -40.24
CA TYR A 9 15.07 8.06 -40.27
C TYR A 9 15.62 9.41 -39.80
N SER A 10 14.96 10.54 -40.13
CA SER A 10 15.34 11.87 -39.63
C SER A 10 15.11 12.00 -38.13
N TRP A 11 14.11 11.34 -37.58
CA TRP A 11 13.87 11.24 -36.13
C TRP A 11 14.92 10.38 -35.42
N ILE A 12 15.33 9.27 -36.03
CA ILE A 12 16.35 8.35 -35.47
C ILE A 12 17.77 8.91 -35.73
N ALA A 13 17.97 9.65 -36.81
CA ALA A 13 19.26 10.26 -37.18
C ALA A 13 19.58 11.53 -36.35
N PHE A 14 18.69 11.99 -35.50
CA PHE A 14 19.00 12.99 -34.48
C PHE A 14 19.84 12.35 -33.37
N VAL A 15 21.05 11.88 -33.73
CA VAL A 15 22.07 11.53 -32.74
C VAL A 15 22.72 12.86 -32.32
N PRO A 16 22.34 13.43 -31.17
CA PRO A 16 23.01 14.65 -30.69
C PRO A 16 24.48 14.29 -30.47
N ASN A 17 25.38 15.28 -30.67
CA ASN A 17 26.78 15.14 -30.37
C ASN A 17 26.94 14.48 -28.98
N MET A 18 27.56 13.29 -28.93
CA MET A 18 27.71 12.46 -27.75
C MET A 18 28.55 13.20 -26.71
N THR A 19 27.91 14.10 -25.96
CA THR A 19 28.50 14.70 -24.77
C THR A 19 28.30 13.79 -23.57
N LEU A 20 29.20 13.88 -22.60
CA LEU A 20 29.12 13.13 -21.35
C LEU A 20 27.76 13.28 -20.66
N LYS A 21 27.12 14.45 -20.85
CA LYS A 21 25.76 14.75 -20.38
C LYS A 21 24.69 13.86 -21.03
N ASN A 22 24.74 13.70 -22.36
CA ASN A 22 23.80 12.86 -23.10
C ASN A 22 23.94 11.38 -22.74
N LEU A 23 25.15 10.91 -22.47
CA LEU A 23 25.40 9.55 -22.00
C LEU A 23 24.75 9.34 -20.62
N LEU A 24 24.87 10.30 -19.72
CA LEU A 24 24.26 10.26 -18.39
C LEU A 24 22.73 10.27 -18.46
N GLU A 25 22.14 11.08 -19.36
CA GLU A 25 20.70 11.10 -19.62
C GLU A 25 20.20 9.72 -20.12
N ILE A 26 20.91 9.10 -21.05
CA ILE A 26 20.56 7.77 -21.56
C ILE A 26 20.61 6.72 -20.45
N VAL A 27 21.64 6.75 -19.60
CA VAL A 27 21.77 5.80 -18.47
C VAL A 27 20.63 6.00 -17.47
N ILE A 28 20.27 7.24 -17.13
CA ILE A 28 19.15 7.52 -16.22
C ILE A 28 17.85 7.01 -16.81
N ILE A 29 17.57 7.32 -18.10
CA ILE A 29 16.35 6.87 -18.77
C ILE A 29 16.30 5.33 -18.82
N ALA A 30 17.41 4.69 -19.20
CA ALA A 30 17.50 3.23 -19.25
C ALA A 30 17.26 2.59 -17.88
N PHE A 31 17.81 3.18 -16.80
CA PHE A 31 17.59 2.72 -15.44
C PHE A 31 16.12 2.85 -15.02
N VAL A 32 15.49 4.02 -15.28
CA VAL A 32 14.07 4.24 -14.96
C VAL A 32 13.18 3.26 -15.74
N VAL A 33 13.44 3.08 -17.03
CA VAL A 33 12.69 2.12 -17.87
C VAL A 33 12.86 0.69 -17.35
N TYR A 34 14.08 0.31 -16.97
CA TYR A 34 14.36 -1.00 -16.41
C TYR A 34 13.58 -1.26 -15.11
N GLU A 35 13.62 -0.33 -14.16
CA GLU A 35 12.87 -0.43 -12.89
C GLU A 35 11.36 -0.54 -13.11
N VAL A 36 10.82 0.27 -14.05
CA VAL A 36 9.40 0.21 -14.42
C VAL A 36 9.05 -1.15 -15.03
N LEU A 37 9.86 -1.69 -15.92
CA LEU A 37 9.63 -3.00 -16.53
C LEU A 37 9.73 -4.15 -15.52
N VAL A 38 10.68 -4.10 -14.60
CA VAL A 38 10.82 -5.09 -13.51
C VAL A 38 9.59 -5.04 -12.59
N TRP A 39 9.11 -3.85 -12.26
CA TRP A 39 7.92 -3.68 -11.44
C TRP A 39 6.66 -4.23 -12.13
N ILE A 40 6.46 -3.92 -13.43
CA ILE A 40 5.32 -4.40 -14.22
C ILE A 40 5.37 -5.92 -14.38
N LYS A 41 6.56 -6.53 -14.52
CA LYS A 41 6.73 -7.99 -14.72
C LYS A 41 6.09 -8.82 -13.61
N ASN A 42 6.05 -8.31 -12.39
CA ASN A 42 5.50 -9.01 -11.23
C ASN A 42 4.00 -8.69 -10.99
N THR A 43 3.34 -8.01 -11.92
CA THR A 43 1.93 -7.62 -11.81
C THR A 43 1.08 -8.24 -12.90
N ARG A 44 -0.26 -8.22 -12.71
CA ARG A 44 -1.24 -8.62 -13.75
C ARG A 44 -1.12 -7.76 -15.02
N ALA A 45 -0.53 -6.57 -14.92
CA ALA A 45 -0.28 -5.66 -16.04
C ALA A 45 0.67 -6.27 -17.09
N TRP A 46 1.54 -7.24 -16.72
CA TRP A 46 2.43 -7.92 -17.67
C TRP A 46 1.67 -8.68 -18.77
N ALA A 47 0.54 -9.30 -18.43
CA ALA A 47 -0.30 -9.98 -19.41
C ALA A 47 -0.92 -8.99 -20.42
N LEU A 48 -1.37 -7.84 -19.92
CA LEU A 48 -1.92 -6.75 -20.76
C LEU A 48 -0.85 -6.15 -21.66
N LEU A 49 0.35 -5.91 -21.15
CA LEU A 49 1.48 -5.39 -21.93
C LEU A 49 1.83 -6.32 -23.11
N LYS A 50 1.84 -7.64 -22.88
CA LYS A 50 2.04 -8.62 -23.97
C LYS A 50 0.94 -8.53 -25.03
N GLY A 51 -0.32 -8.37 -24.60
CA GLY A 51 -1.46 -8.20 -25.53
C GLY A 51 -1.33 -6.96 -26.40
N ILE A 52 -0.96 -5.83 -25.80
CA ILE A 52 -0.72 -4.57 -26.52
C ILE A 52 0.45 -4.72 -27.49
N LEU A 53 1.56 -5.33 -27.05
CA LEU A 53 2.72 -5.56 -27.91
C LEU A 53 2.37 -6.44 -29.11
N PHE A 54 1.54 -7.48 -28.92
CA PHE A 54 1.06 -8.32 -30.03
C PHE A 54 0.22 -7.53 -31.03
N ILE A 55 -0.69 -6.67 -30.56
CA ILE A 55 -1.50 -5.80 -31.43
C ILE A 55 -0.61 -4.82 -32.19
N CYS A 56 0.39 -4.21 -31.56
CA CYS A 56 1.34 -3.32 -32.21
C CYS A 56 2.18 -4.06 -33.26
N ALA A 57 2.64 -5.27 -32.95
CA ALA A 57 3.38 -6.09 -33.91
C ALA A 57 2.53 -6.47 -35.14
N PHE A 58 1.25 -6.80 -34.91
CA PHE A 58 0.29 -7.08 -35.97
C PHE A 58 0.02 -5.84 -36.83
N ALA A 59 -0.16 -4.66 -36.22
CA ALA A 59 -0.32 -3.40 -36.94
C ALA A 59 0.91 -3.05 -37.79
N LEU A 60 2.11 -3.28 -37.27
CA LEU A 60 3.37 -3.09 -37.98
C LEU A 60 3.46 -4.03 -39.19
N ALA A 61 3.12 -5.30 -39.02
CA ALA A 61 3.10 -6.27 -40.09
C ALA A 61 2.08 -5.88 -41.20
N ALA A 62 0.88 -5.43 -40.80
CA ALA A 62 -0.13 -4.94 -41.72
C ALA A 62 0.35 -3.70 -42.49
N ALA A 63 1.10 -2.80 -41.86
CA ALA A 63 1.68 -1.62 -42.49
C ALA A 63 2.78 -1.99 -43.50
N VAL A 64 3.65 -2.94 -43.16
CA VAL A 64 4.72 -3.43 -44.07
C VAL A 64 4.13 -4.14 -45.30
N LEU A 65 3.02 -4.87 -45.12
CA LEU A 65 2.31 -5.58 -46.19
C LEU A 65 1.32 -4.69 -46.96
N GLU A 66 1.25 -3.39 -46.68
CA GLU A 66 0.35 -2.41 -47.30
C GLU A 66 -1.13 -2.82 -47.24
N LEU A 67 -1.58 -3.39 -46.14
CA LEU A 67 -2.96 -3.84 -45.94
C LEU A 67 -3.85 -2.68 -45.49
N ASP A 68 -4.16 -1.75 -46.38
CA ASP A 68 -4.85 -0.49 -46.07
C ASP A 68 -6.20 -0.68 -45.37
N THR A 69 -6.98 -1.70 -45.80
CA THR A 69 -8.29 -2.00 -45.19
C THR A 69 -8.15 -2.38 -43.73
N ILE A 70 -7.14 -3.19 -43.39
CA ILE A 70 -6.87 -3.61 -42.02
C ILE A 70 -6.41 -2.42 -41.16
N LEU A 71 -5.52 -1.61 -41.71
CA LEU A 71 -5.03 -0.40 -41.05
C LEU A 71 -6.16 0.60 -40.76
N TRP A 72 -7.05 0.81 -41.76
CA TRP A 72 -8.22 1.66 -41.58
C TRP A 72 -9.16 1.14 -40.48
N LEU A 73 -9.45 -0.19 -40.49
CA LEU A 73 -10.29 -0.82 -39.48
C LEU A 73 -9.67 -0.72 -38.08
N MET A 74 -8.37 -0.99 -37.97
CA MET A 74 -7.64 -0.84 -36.70
C MET A 74 -7.66 0.61 -36.21
N GLY A 75 -7.49 1.59 -37.09
CA GLY A 75 -7.60 3.00 -36.74
C GLY A 75 -8.98 3.36 -36.20
N LYS A 76 -10.07 2.84 -36.77
CA LYS A 76 -11.43 3.05 -36.21
C LYS A 76 -11.64 2.32 -34.89
N ALA A 77 -11.17 1.07 -34.79
CA ALA A 77 -11.28 0.27 -33.58
C ALA A 77 -10.45 0.84 -32.41
N SER A 78 -9.34 1.53 -32.68
CA SER A 78 -8.47 2.11 -31.66
C SER A 78 -9.18 3.15 -30.79
N TYR A 79 -10.05 3.98 -31.35
CA TYR A 79 -10.85 4.95 -30.58
C TYR A 79 -11.76 4.27 -29.56
N ILE A 80 -12.43 3.19 -29.99
CA ILE A 80 -13.32 2.40 -29.11
C ILE A 80 -12.47 1.68 -28.07
N ALA A 81 -11.35 1.10 -28.47
CA ALA A 81 -10.45 0.39 -27.56
C ALA A 81 -9.84 1.30 -26.49
N ILE A 82 -9.42 2.51 -26.84
CA ILE A 82 -8.88 3.49 -25.88
C ILE A 82 -9.97 3.90 -24.87
N THR A 83 -11.18 4.18 -25.34
CA THR A 83 -12.30 4.54 -24.46
C THR A 83 -12.66 3.38 -23.52
N ALA A 84 -12.74 2.16 -24.04
CA ALA A 84 -12.98 0.97 -23.22
C ALA A 84 -11.86 0.75 -22.18
N LEU A 85 -10.60 0.94 -22.58
CA LEU A 85 -9.45 0.84 -21.69
C LEU A 85 -9.55 1.86 -20.53
N LEU A 86 -9.89 3.11 -20.83
CA LEU A 86 -10.05 4.14 -19.80
C LEU A 86 -11.15 3.77 -18.80
N ILE A 87 -12.28 3.23 -19.26
CA ILE A 87 -13.38 2.79 -18.40
C ILE A 87 -12.94 1.59 -17.53
N ILE A 88 -12.26 0.61 -18.11
CA ILE A 88 -11.79 -0.58 -17.39
C ILE A 88 -10.75 -0.21 -16.31
N PHE A 89 -9.85 0.72 -16.62
CA PHE A 89 -8.79 1.15 -15.70
C PHE A 89 -9.20 2.32 -14.78
N GLN A 90 -10.42 2.83 -14.91
CA GLN A 90 -10.91 3.90 -14.05
C GLN A 90 -10.73 3.62 -12.54
N PRO A 91 -11.09 2.42 -12.00
CA PRO A 91 -10.89 2.13 -10.58
C PRO A 91 -9.42 2.05 -10.18
N GLU A 92 -8.54 1.53 -11.05
CA GLU A 92 -7.09 1.46 -10.78
C GLU A 92 -6.45 2.84 -10.81
N LEU A 93 -6.80 3.68 -11.78
CA LEU A 93 -6.35 5.08 -11.86
C LEU A 93 -6.81 5.87 -10.65
N ARG A 94 -8.06 5.70 -10.22
CA ARG A 94 -8.58 6.33 -9.01
C ARG A 94 -7.77 5.91 -7.78
N ARG A 95 -7.54 4.61 -7.57
CA ARG A 95 -6.73 4.10 -6.45
C ARG A 95 -5.30 4.62 -6.49
N ALA A 96 -4.67 4.67 -7.68
CA ALA A 96 -3.33 5.20 -7.84
C ALA A 96 -3.26 6.70 -7.50
N LEU A 97 -4.26 7.50 -7.92
CA LEU A 97 -4.35 8.91 -7.58
C LEU A 97 -4.64 9.14 -6.10
N GLU A 98 -5.50 8.32 -5.49
CA GLU A 98 -5.75 8.35 -4.05
C GLU A 98 -4.49 8.00 -3.25
N GLN A 99 -3.71 6.99 -3.67
CA GLN A 99 -2.43 6.66 -3.05
C GLN A 99 -1.36 7.74 -3.24
N LEU A 100 -1.33 8.43 -4.38
CA LEU A 100 -0.45 9.57 -4.60
C LEU A 100 -0.87 10.78 -3.77
N GLY A 101 -2.18 10.98 -3.60
CA GLY A 101 -2.74 12.04 -2.78
C GLY A 101 -2.60 11.78 -1.28
N SER A 102 -2.72 10.52 -0.85
CA SER A 102 -2.60 10.11 0.56
C SER A 102 -1.15 10.02 1.04
N LYS A 103 -0.21 9.66 0.16
CA LYS A 103 1.21 9.81 0.47
C LYS A 103 1.49 11.30 0.57
N ASN A 104 1.75 11.76 1.77
CA ASN A 104 2.04 13.15 2.19
C ASN A 104 3.14 13.88 1.40
N VAL A 105 3.36 13.56 0.13
CA VAL A 105 4.34 14.21 -0.73
C VAL A 105 3.90 15.64 -1.05
N LEU A 106 2.60 15.87 -1.31
CA LEU A 106 2.04 17.20 -1.56
C LEU A 106 1.69 17.92 -0.26
N THR A 107 1.17 17.21 0.75
CA THR A 107 0.90 17.80 2.07
C THR A 107 2.18 18.27 2.76
N GLY A 108 3.31 17.61 2.53
CA GLY A 108 4.62 18.07 2.99
C GLY A 108 5.09 19.42 2.37
N LEU A 109 4.54 19.79 1.20
CA LEU A 109 4.86 21.06 0.53
C LEU A 109 3.92 22.19 0.95
N PHE A 110 2.66 21.91 1.29
CA PHE A 110 1.60 22.91 1.55
C PHE A 110 0.99 22.86 2.95
N ALA A 111 1.33 21.86 3.78
CA ALA A 111 0.80 21.81 5.14
C ALA A 111 1.37 22.99 5.96
N ASN A 112 0.53 23.98 6.19
CA ASN A 112 0.59 24.77 7.39
C ASN A 112 0.44 23.79 8.58
N ASP A 113 1.39 23.86 9.47
CA ASP A 113 1.55 23.08 10.67
C ASP A 113 0.40 23.38 11.66
N ASP A 114 -0.78 22.82 11.41
CA ASP A 114 -1.75 22.67 12.49
C ASP A 114 -1.23 21.49 13.34
N GLY A 115 -0.55 21.89 14.43
CA GLY A 115 0.22 21.05 15.35
C GLY A 115 -0.52 19.89 16.00
N LYS A 116 -1.14 19.01 15.22
CA LYS A 116 -1.50 17.66 15.66
C LYS A 116 -0.22 16.83 15.67
N VAL A 117 0.48 16.87 16.80
CA VAL A 117 1.47 15.84 17.18
C VAL A 117 0.75 14.52 17.02
N LYS A 118 1.15 13.70 16.03
CA LYS A 118 0.70 12.33 15.90
C LYS A 118 1.05 11.68 17.25
N GLU A 119 0.04 11.36 18.05
CA GLU A 119 0.27 10.74 19.36
C GLU A 119 0.96 9.41 19.12
N THR A 120 2.25 9.37 19.44
CA THR A 120 3.05 8.16 19.36
C THR A 120 2.55 7.18 20.40
N PHE A 121 2.54 5.90 20.10
CA PHE A 121 2.21 4.82 21.02
C PHE A 121 2.98 4.99 22.33
N SER A 122 2.26 5.10 23.44
CA SER A 122 2.89 5.12 24.75
C SER A 122 3.31 3.69 25.16
N GLU A 123 4.34 3.59 25.99
CA GLU A 123 4.74 2.31 26.60
C GLU A 123 3.58 1.66 27.37
N LYS A 124 2.72 2.48 27.99
CA LYS A 124 1.49 2.04 28.62
C LYS A 124 0.57 1.32 27.64
N THR A 125 0.36 1.89 26.44
CA THR A 125 -0.47 1.30 25.37
C THR A 125 0.07 -0.05 24.93
N ILE A 126 1.39 -0.17 24.74
CA ILE A 126 2.05 -1.43 24.39
C ILE A 126 1.77 -2.50 25.47
N ASN A 127 1.88 -2.14 26.74
CA ASN A 127 1.62 -3.05 27.85
C ASN A 127 0.15 -3.48 27.92
N GLU A 128 -0.80 -2.56 27.72
CA GLU A 128 -2.24 -2.85 27.70
C GLU A 128 -2.64 -3.75 26.52
N LEU A 129 -2.12 -3.50 25.32
CA LEU A 129 -2.33 -4.34 24.12
C LEU A 129 -1.78 -5.75 24.34
N THR A 130 -0.54 -5.83 24.85
CA THR A 130 0.10 -7.13 25.12
C THR A 130 -0.71 -7.91 26.14
N ARG A 131 -1.10 -7.27 27.23
CA ARG A 131 -1.90 -7.90 28.28
C ARG A 131 -3.24 -8.40 27.73
N ALA A 132 -3.97 -7.58 26.96
CA ALA A 132 -5.24 -7.97 26.36
C ALA A 132 -5.08 -9.19 25.45
N CYS A 133 -4.07 -9.22 24.55
CA CYS A 133 -3.83 -10.34 23.66
C CYS A 133 -3.61 -11.66 24.42
N PHE A 134 -2.78 -11.65 25.46
CA PHE A 134 -2.48 -12.87 26.19
C PHE A 134 -3.60 -13.29 27.15
N GLU A 135 -4.35 -12.34 27.74
CA GLU A 135 -5.54 -12.65 28.54
C GLU A 135 -6.63 -13.29 27.67
N MET A 136 -6.95 -12.71 26.50
CA MET A 136 -7.88 -13.29 25.53
C MET A 136 -7.39 -14.64 25.00
N GLY A 137 -6.07 -14.79 24.77
CA GLY A 137 -5.48 -16.07 24.35
C GLY A 137 -5.68 -17.20 25.35
N LYS A 138 -5.59 -16.93 26.66
CA LYS A 138 -5.82 -17.95 27.72
C LYS A 138 -7.23 -18.54 27.67
N VAL A 139 -8.22 -17.72 27.39
CA VAL A 139 -9.65 -18.12 27.31
C VAL A 139 -10.11 -18.40 25.89
N LYS A 140 -9.18 -18.33 24.92
CA LYS A 140 -9.45 -18.55 23.49
C LYS A 140 -10.49 -17.60 22.91
N THR A 141 -10.54 -16.37 23.37
CA THR A 141 -11.32 -15.31 22.73
C THR A 141 -10.58 -14.81 21.51
N GLY A 142 -11.21 -14.95 20.33
CA GLY A 142 -10.65 -14.47 19.07
C GLY A 142 -10.64 -12.95 19.00
N ALA A 143 -9.52 -12.36 18.61
CA ALA A 143 -9.38 -10.91 18.47
C ALA A 143 -8.61 -10.53 17.21
N LEU A 144 -8.97 -9.36 16.64
CA LEU A 144 -8.35 -8.79 15.46
C LEU A 144 -8.20 -7.27 15.68
N MET A 145 -6.97 -6.80 15.86
CA MET A 145 -6.67 -5.40 16.15
C MET A 145 -5.69 -4.86 15.12
N VAL A 146 -6.08 -3.79 14.41
CA VAL A 146 -5.27 -3.16 13.36
C VAL A 146 -4.75 -1.83 13.89
N ILE A 147 -3.44 -1.69 13.90
CA ILE A 147 -2.74 -0.50 14.36
C ILE A 147 -2.39 0.34 13.14
N GLU A 148 -2.95 1.55 13.07
CA GLU A 148 -2.63 2.53 12.03
C GLU A 148 -1.19 3.01 12.19
N MET A 149 -0.44 2.96 11.08
CA MET A 149 0.92 3.47 10.98
C MET A 149 0.95 4.75 10.10
N GLU A 150 1.73 4.79 9.03
CA GLU A 150 1.77 5.97 8.13
C GLU A 150 0.53 6.09 7.27
N THR A 151 0.00 4.94 6.80
CA THR A 151 -1.19 4.87 5.94
C THR A 151 -2.46 4.99 6.77
N SER A 152 -3.29 6.01 6.46
CA SER A 152 -4.57 6.21 7.16
C SER A 152 -5.53 5.05 6.93
N LEU A 153 -6.20 4.62 8.01
CA LEU A 153 -7.24 3.58 8.00
C LEU A 153 -8.66 4.16 8.05
N SER A 154 -8.85 5.44 7.75
CA SER A 154 -10.15 6.12 7.81
C SER A 154 -11.24 5.44 6.99
N ASP A 155 -10.90 4.82 5.84
CA ASP A 155 -11.86 4.09 5.02
C ASP A 155 -12.30 2.77 5.69
N VAL A 156 -11.40 2.14 6.45
CA VAL A 156 -11.71 0.95 7.26
C VAL A 156 -12.60 1.34 8.45
N GLU A 157 -12.27 2.42 9.15
CA GLU A 157 -13.04 2.94 10.29
C GLU A 157 -14.50 3.22 9.94
N ARG A 158 -14.76 3.77 8.75
CA ARG A 158 -16.13 4.07 8.28
C ARG A 158 -17.01 2.84 8.12
N THR A 159 -16.42 1.65 8.04
CA THR A 159 -17.17 0.38 7.93
C THR A 159 -17.62 -0.14 9.28
N GLY A 160 -17.05 0.39 10.37
CA GLY A 160 -17.28 -0.05 11.76
C GLY A 160 -18.12 0.91 12.58
N ILE A 161 -18.13 0.65 13.87
CA ILE A 161 -18.80 1.45 14.90
C ILE A 161 -17.74 2.29 15.62
N GLU A 162 -17.94 3.60 15.66
CA GLU A 162 -17.05 4.53 16.37
C GLU A 162 -17.06 4.24 17.88
N VAL A 163 -15.87 4.13 18.47
CA VAL A 163 -15.69 3.85 19.91
C VAL A 163 -15.00 5.03 20.61
N ASP A 164 -13.98 5.59 19.98
CA ASP A 164 -13.14 6.69 20.47
C ASP A 164 -12.72 6.54 21.94
N GLY A 165 -12.25 5.36 22.31
CA GLY A 165 -11.88 4.99 23.69
C GLY A 165 -10.37 4.96 23.92
N ILE A 166 -9.92 5.30 25.15
CA ILE A 166 -8.52 5.09 25.56
C ILE A 166 -8.23 3.59 25.65
N ILE A 167 -7.08 3.15 25.13
CA ILE A 167 -6.69 1.76 25.15
C ILE A 167 -6.43 1.29 26.59
N THR A 168 -7.22 0.31 27.01
CA THR A 168 -7.03 -0.48 28.22
C THR A 168 -7.28 -1.95 27.90
N SER A 169 -6.59 -2.85 28.61
CA SER A 169 -6.83 -4.29 28.41
C SER A 169 -8.28 -4.68 28.65
N GLN A 170 -8.93 -4.06 29.63
CA GLN A 170 -10.35 -4.29 29.94
C GLN A 170 -11.29 -3.86 28.80
N LEU A 171 -11.04 -2.69 28.19
CA LEU A 171 -11.83 -2.24 27.04
C LEU A 171 -11.73 -3.23 25.88
N LEU A 172 -10.50 -3.64 25.53
CA LEU A 172 -10.27 -4.57 24.44
C LEU A 172 -10.90 -5.95 24.70
N ILE A 173 -10.77 -6.49 25.91
CA ILE A 173 -11.40 -7.76 26.29
C ILE A 173 -12.92 -7.66 26.18
N ASN A 174 -13.54 -6.55 26.65
CA ASN A 174 -14.99 -6.36 26.55
C ASN A 174 -15.47 -6.19 25.09
N ILE A 175 -14.68 -5.55 24.23
CA ILE A 175 -15.03 -5.44 22.80
C ILE A 175 -15.09 -6.82 22.15
N PHE A 176 -14.12 -7.71 22.44
CA PHE A 176 -14.03 -9.03 21.82
C PHE A 176 -14.78 -10.13 22.58
N GLU A 177 -15.50 -9.78 23.66
CA GLU A 177 -16.33 -10.73 24.38
C GLU A 177 -17.41 -11.31 23.47
N HIS A 178 -17.62 -12.63 23.53
CA HIS A 178 -18.59 -13.32 22.67
C HIS A 178 -20.01 -12.78 22.84
N ASN A 179 -20.76 -12.76 21.74
CA ASN A 179 -22.15 -12.31 21.68
C ASN A 179 -22.37 -10.82 22.05
N THR A 180 -21.33 -10.00 22.01
CA THR A 180 -21.46 -8.54 22.11
C THR A 180 -21.59 -7.93 20.71
N PRO A 181 -22.22 -6.74 20.55
CA PRO A 181 -22.33 -6.09 19.24
C PRO A 181 -20.99 -5.69 18.58
N LEU A 182 -19.91 -5.62 19.35
CA LEU A 182 -18.61 -5.10 18.89
C LEU A 182 -17.58 -6.18 18.55
N HIS A 183 -17.87 -7.48 18.84
CA HIS A 183 -16.86 -8.54 18.76
C HIS A 183 -16.59 -9.04 17.32
N ASP A 184 -17.53 -8.89 16.41
CA ASP A 184 -17.42 -9.42 15.05
C ASP A 184 -16.82 -8.36 14.11
N GLY A 185 -15.55 -8.55 13.78
CA GLY A 185 -14.76 -7.66 12.94
C GLY A 185 -13.43 -7.24 13.56
N ALA A 186 -12.84 -6.20 13.02
CA ALA A 186 -11.58 -5.66 13.48
C ALA A 186 -11.77 -4.41 14.35
N VAL A 187 -10.87 -4.25 15.30
CA VAL A 187 -10.70 -3.01 16.04
C VAL A 187 -9.59 -2.19 15.37
N VAL A 188 -9.87 -0.93 15.05
CA VAL A 188 -8.88 0.02 14.53
C VAL A 188 -8.32 0.85 15.69
N ILE A 189 -7.00 0.95 15.70
CA ILE A 189 -6.24 1.64 16.74
C ILE A 189 -5.40 2.74 16.09
N ARG A 190 -5.57 3.98 16.58
CA ARG A 190 -4.76 5.14 16.17
C ARG A 190 -4.15 5.79 17.39
N GLY A 191 -2.80 5.84 17.42
CA GLY A 191 -2.09 6.33 18.59
C GLY A 191 -2.51 5.56 19.86
N ASN A 192 -2.93 6.27 20.89
CA ASN A 192 -3.32 5.67 22.17
C ASN A 192 -4.83 5.38 22.32
N ARG A 193 -5.58 5.36 21.20
CA ARG A 193 -7.04 5.22 21.20
C ARG A 193 -7.52 4.09 20.30
N VAL A 194 -8.58 3.43 20.75
CA VAL A 194 -9.46 2.62 19.90
C VAL A 194 -10.36 3.59 19.16
N THR A 195 -10.28 3.69 17.84
CA THR A 195 -11.12 4.61 17.05
C THR A 195 -12.46 3.99 16.66
N ALA A 196 -12.41 2.74 16.18
CA ALA A 196 -13.62 2.01 15.76
C ALA A 196 -13.47 0.51 16.04
N ALA A 197 -14.60 -0.17 16.15
CA ALA A 197 -14.70 -1.62 16.27
C ALA A 197 -15.64 -2.18 15.18
N THR A 198 -15.68 -3.50 15.02
CA THR A 198 -16.51 -4.18 14.00
C THR A 198 -16.18 -3.75 12.57
N CYS A 199 -14.93 -3.34 12.33
CA CYS A 199 -14.49 -2.90 11.02
C CYS A 199 -14.24 -4.08 10.07
N TYR A 200 -14.61 -3.91 8.79
CA TYR A 200 -14.35 -4.90 7.75
C TYR A 200 -12.97 -4.72 7.14
N LEU A 201 -12.25 -5.84 7.01
CA LEU A 201 -10.93 -5.87 6.39
C LEU A 201 -10.94 -6.71 5.12
N PRO A 202 -10.08 -6.40 4.14
CA PRO A 202 -9.89 -7.26 2.98
C PRO A 202 -9.28 -8.59 3.42
N LEU A 203 -9.73 -9.69 2.82
CA LEU A 203 -9.14 -10.99 3.02
C LEU A 203 -7.98 -11.20 2.05
N SER A 204 -6.90 -11.83 2.49
CA SER A 204 -5.79 -12.21 1.62
C SER A 204 -6.20 -13.39 0.72
N ASP A 205 -5.91 -13.25 -0.58
CA ASP A 205 -6.04 -14.32 -1.58
C ASP A 205 -4.78 -15.20 -1.67
N ASN A 206 -3.79 -14.97 -0.81
CA ASN A 206 -2.53 -15.70 -0.83
C ASN A 206 -2.74 -17.17 -0.47
N MET A 207 -2.41 -18.07 -1.40
CA MET A 207 -2.53 -19.52 -1.24
C MET A 207 -1.43 -20.13 -0.36
N ASP A 208 -0.35 -19.41 -0.08
CA ASP A 208 0.75 -19.85 0.79
C ASP A 208 0.38 -19.77 2.28
N ILE A 209 -0.72 -19.09 2.61
CA ILE A 209 -1.25 -19.04 3.97
C ILE A 209 -1.87 -20.41 4.29
N SER A 210 -1.42 -21.04 5.40
CA SER A 210 -1.96 -22.34 5.84
C SER A 210 -3.50 -22.31 5.88
N LYS A 211 -4.12 -23.38 5.37
CA LYS A 211 -5.58 -23.54 5.36
C LYS A 211 -6.18 -23.66 6.77
N ASP A 212 -5.34 -23.99 7.74
CA ASP A 212 -5.73 -24.09 9.16
C ASP A 212 -5.90 -22.72 9.83
N LEU A 213 -5.59 -21.62 9.13
CA LEU A 213 -5.76 -20.29 9.63
C LEU A 213 -7.15 -19.74 9.29
N GLY A 214 -7.90 -19.34 10.32
CA GLY A 214 -9.26 -18.82 10.18
C GLY A 214 -9.32 -17.44 9.50
N THR A 215 -10.56 -16.96 9.33
CA THR A 215 -10.86 -15.70 8.62
C THR A 215 -10.15 -14.49 9.21
N ARG A 216 -10.00 -14.40 10.55
CA ARG A 216 -9.28 -13.30 11.23
C ARG A 216 -7.81 -13.23 10.82
N HIS A 217 -7.14 -14.36 10.66
CA HIS A 217 -5.75 -14.40 10.20
C HIS A 217 -5.63 -13.96 8.74
N ARG A 218 -6.55 -14.41 7.87
CA ARG A 218 -6.58 -14.00 6.46
C ARG A 218 -6.88 -12.50 6.32
N ALA A 219 -7.74 -11.96 7.16
CA ALA A 219 -8.03 -10.53 7.23
C ALA A 219 -6.81 -9.72 7.69
N ALA A 220 -6.10 -10.21 8.71
CA ALA A 220 -4.87 -9.57 9.18
C ALA A 220 -3.78 -9.49 8.11
N VAL A 221 -3.57 -10.58 7.38
CA VAL A 221 -2.63 -10.59 6.26
C VAL A 221 -3.13 -9.67 5.15
N GLY A 222 -4.42 -9.75 4.77
CA GLY A 222 -5.00 -8.96 3.68
C GLY A 222 -4.85 -7.46 3.88
N ILE A 223 -5.14 -6.93 5.08
CA ILE A 223 -4.92 -5.51 5.36
C ILE A 223 -3.43 -5.13 5.34
N SER A 224 -2.55 -6.01 5.82
CA SER A 224 -1.11 -5.78 5.82
C SER A 224 -0.45 -5.89 4.43
N GLU A 225 -1.13 -6.44 3.43
CA GLU A 225 -0.70 -6.45 2.02
C GLU A 225 -0.92 -5.10 1.34
N VAL A 226 -1.99 -4.38 1.74
CA VAL A 226 -2.42 -3.12 1.09
C VAL A 226 -2.06 -1.87 1.89
N THR A 227 -1.66 -2.03 3.15
CA THR A 227 -1.24 -0.94 4.04
C THR A 227 0.07 -1.30 4.76
N ASP A 228 0.67 -0.33 5.43
CA ASP A 228 1.81 -0.52 6.32
C ASP A 228 1.40 -0.82 7.77
N SER A 229 0.11 -1.12 8.01
CA SER A 229 -0.44 -1.40 9.32
C SER A 229 0.21 -2.60 9.99
N LEU A 230 0.23 -2.57 11.32
CA LEU A 230 0.59 -3.71 12.15
C LEU A 230 -0.69 -4.33 12.73
N THR A 231 -0.95 -5.60 12.43
CA THR A 231 -2.20 -6.24 12.83
C THR A 231 -1.95 -7.37 13.79
N LEU A 232 -2.58 -7.30 14.97
CA LEU A 232 -2.52 -8.32 16.03
C LEU A 232 -3.72 -9.26 15.89
N VAL A 233 -3.47 -10.56 15.97
CA VAL A 233 -4.50 -11.60 15.90
C VAL A 233 -4.36 -12.53 17.08
N VAL A 234 -5.48 -12.80 17.74
CA VAL A 234 -5.62 -13.88 18.73
C VAL A 234 -6.51 -14.96 18.14
N SER A 235 -6.01 -16.19 18.10
CA SER A 235 -6.76 -17.33 17.56
C SER A 235 -7.81 -17.82 18.55
N GLU A 236 -9.05 -17.94 18.12
CA GLU A 236 -10.13 -18.52 18.92
C GLU A 236 -10.01 -20.04 19.07
N GLU A 237 -9.29 -20.71 18.19
CA GLU A 237 -9.09 -22.17 18.26
C GLU A 237 -7.94 -22.55 19.17
N THR A 238 -6.82 -21.82 19.06
CA THR A 238 -5.56 -22.20 19.73
C THR A 238 -5.16 -21.27 20.87
N GLY A 239 -5.75 -20.05 20.94
CA GLY A 239 -5.36 -18.99 21.86
C GLY A 239 -4.00 -18.35 21.53
N ARG A 240 -3.38 -18.72 20.40
CA ARG A 240 -2.07 -18.20 20.00
C ARG A 240 -2.19 -16.78 19.47
N VAL A 241 -1.18 -15.96 19.82
CA VAL A 241 -1.05 -14.60 19.32
C VAL A 241 -0.17 -14.59 18.07
N SER A 242 -0.57 -13.84 17.06
CA SER A 242 0.20 -13.62 15.83
C SER A 242 0.17 -12.16 15.44
N VAL A 243 1.18 -11.73 14.71
CA VAL A 243 1.31 -10.36 14.17
C VAL A 243 1.44 -10.44 12.68
N ALA A 244 0.59 -9.70 11.94
CA ALA A 244 0.70 -9.54 10.50
C ALA A 244 1.30 -8.17 10.14
N SER A 245 2.25 -8.18 9.21
CA SER A 245 2.89 -6.97 8.68
C SER A 245 3.48 -7.26 7.30
N GLY A 246 3.24 -6.39 6.32
CA GLY A 246 3.79 -6.51 4.96
C GLY A 246 3.42 -7.82 4.26
N GLY A 247 2.19 -8.32 4.45
CA GLY A 247 1.69 -9.55 3.85
C GLY A 247 2.22 -10.84 4.51
N ARG A 248 2.89 -10.74 5.66
CA ARG A 248 3.45 -11.88 6.38
C ARG A 248 2.87 -12.00 7.78
N LEU A 249 2.63 -13.24 8.20
CA LEU A 249 2.16 -13.56 9.55
C LEU A 249 3.31 -14.14 10.38
N ILE A 250 3.59 -13.53 11.51
CA ILE A 250 4.62 -13.95 12.48
C ILE A 250 3.91 -14.44 13.74
N ARG A 251 4.18 -15.66 14.17
CA ARG A 251 3.69 -16.18 15.43
C ARG A 251 4.51 -15.60 16.59
N VAL A 252 3.84 -15.22 17.64
CA VAL A 252 4.46 -14.66 18.85
C VAL A 252 4.49 -15.73 19.93
N SER A 253 5.68 -15.96 20.51
CA SER A 253 5.89 -17.00 21.52
C SER A 253 5.47 -16.56 22.90
N ASP A 254 5.75 -15.30 23.25
CA ASP A 254 5.54 -14.75 24.58
C ASP A 254 5.25 -13.24 24.57
N ALA A 255 4.91 -12.71 25.75
CA ALA A 255 4.56 -11.30 25.91
C ALA A 255 5.73 -10.35 25.64
N GLU A 256 6.96 -10.76 25.95
CA GLU A 256 8.13 -9.90 25.74
C GLU A 256 8.46 -9.77 24.26
N GLN A 257 8.31 -10.83 23.48
CA GLN A 257 8.46 -10.77 22.02
C GLN A 257 7.41 -9.84 21.39
N LEU A 258 6.15 -9.87 21.85
CA LEU A 258 5.11 -8.97 21.35
C LEU A 258 5.45 -7.51 21.66
N LYS A 259 5.88 -7.21 22.89
CA LYS A 259 6.32 -5.86 23.28
C LYS A 259 7.49 -5.38 22.44
N GLU A 260 8.45 -6.26 22.14
CA GLU A 260 9.60 -5.92 21.30
C GLU A 260 9.16 -5.57 19.88
N ILE A 261 8.26 -6.35 19.27
CA ILE A 261 7.70 -6.08 17.93
C ILE A 261 6.99 -4.73 17.92
N LEU A 262 6.10 -4.46 18.89
CA LEU A 262 5.37 -3.21 19.02
C LEU A 262 6.32 -2.02 19.23
N SER A 263 7.29 -2.15 20.11
CA SER A 263 8.29 -1.09 20.39
C SER A 263 9.17 -0.78 19.17
N ARG A 264 9.54 -1.79 18.40
CA ARG A 264 10.30 -1.59 17.13
C ARG A 264 9.48 -0.84 16.09
N ALA A 265 8.18 -1.15 15.98
CA ALA A 265 7.28 -0.45 15.07
C ALA A 265 7.19 1.05 15.41
N VAL A 266 7.03 1.37 16.70
CA VAL A 266 7.02 2.76 17.22
C VAL A 266 8.33 3.50 16.91
N LYS A 267 9.48 2.90 17.23
CA LYS A 267 10.80 3.51 16.96
C LYS A 267 11.05 3.76 15.48
N ARG A 268 10.53 2.89 14.60
CA ARG A 268 10.63 3.06 13.15
C ARG A 268 9.83 4.28 12.70
N GLU A 269 8.65 4.50 13.25
CA GLU A 269 7.82 5.68 12.99
C GLU A 269 8.51 6.98 13.45
N GLU A 270 9.08 7.01 14.65
CA GLU A 270 9.85 8.15 15.18
C GLU A 270 11.07 8.48 14.33
N THR A 271 11.81 7.46 13.87
CA THR A 271 13.00 7.65 13.04
C THR A 271 12.64 8.24 11.67
N THR A 272 11.54 7.81 11.08
CA THR A 272 11.03 8.33 9.81
C THR A 272 10.59 9.79 9.98
N ALA A 273 9.85 10.10 11.03
CA ALA A 273 9.41 11.46 11.36
C ALA A 273 10.60 12.41 11.67
N ALA A 274 11.62 11.93 12.38
CA ALA A 274 12.84 12.70 12.70
C ALA A 274 13.66 13.01 11.43
N ARG A 275 13.83 12.05 10.52
CA ARG A 275 14.49 12.28 9.22
C ARG A 275 13.78 13.35 8.39
N PHE A 276 12.45 13.37 8.39
CA PHE A 276 11.66 14.40 7.70
C PHE A 276 11.85 15.80 8.34
N LYS A 277 11.91 15.89 9.67
CA LYS A 277 12.18 17.17 10.39
C LYS A 277 13.58 17.72 10.09
N ILE A 278 14.60 16.89 10.06
CA ILE A 278 15.98 17.29 9.75
C ILE A 278 16.09 17.80 8.31
N TRP A 279 15.42 17.14 7.36
CA TRP A 279 15.40 17.57 5.96
C TRP A 279 14.67 18.91 5.76
N LYS A 280 13.53 19.14 6.46
CA LYS A 280 12.83 20.44 6.48
C LYS A 280 13.68 21.55 7.12
N GLY A 281 14.41 21.28 8.19
CA GLY A 281 15.28 22.23 8.87
C GLY A 281 16.45 22.71 8.00
N ARG A 282 17.04 21.82 7.20
CA ARG A 282 18.13 22.15 6.28
C ARG A 282 17.68 23.09 5.15
N ARG A 283 16.51 22.85 4.55
CA ARG A 283 15.94 23.71 3.50
C ARG A 283 15.54 25.11 3.98
N LYS A 284 15.18 25.26 5.27
CA LYS A 284 14.79 26.56 5.84
C LYS A 284 16.02 27.42 6.14
N ASN A 285 17.18 26.82 6.40
CA ASN A 285 18.44 27.57 6.60
C ASN A 285 19.07 27.98 5.27
N GLU A 286 18.94 27.20 4.20
CA GLU A 286 19.44 27.58 2.86
C GLU A 286 18.67 28.79 2.27
N ARG A 287 17.35 28.91 2.55
CA ARG A 287 16.53 30.07 2.12
C ARG A 287 16.70 31.35 2.94
N LYS A 288 17.45 31.32 4.04
CA LYS A 288 17.75 32.46 4.86
C LYS A 288 19.19 32.99 4.61
N ALA A 289 19.96 32.31 3.78
CA ALA A 289 21.35 32.63 3.45
C ALA A 289 21.48 33.33 2.07
N ASP A 290 20.40 33.43 1.29
CA ASP A 290 20.23 34.27 0.10
C ASP A 290 19.36 35.50 0.47
#